data_14206725d6186897eda0071a71902052
#
_entry.id   14206725d6186897eda0071a71902052
#
_cell.length_a   1.000
_cell.length_b   1.000
_cell.length_c   1.000
_cell.angle_alpha   90.00
_cell.angle_beta   90.00
_cell.angle_gamma   90.00
#
_symmetry.space_group_name_H-M   'P 1'
#
loop_
_entity.id
_entity.type
_entity.pdbx_description
1 polymer ?
#
loop_
_entity_poly.entity_id
_entity_poly.type
_entity_poly.pdbx_seq_one_letter_code
_entity_poly.pdbx_strand_id
1 'polypeptide(L)'
;FSKSEEVKIIKLEDYWKENLENKIIDLLKLDIEGYELFALEGSEKILKYIRNVQFEFGGANIDSKTYFQDFWYFFSNFNFKIYRLSPLKLIEIQKYDESLEYFSTTNYIGVNQDFT
;
A
#
# COMPACT_ATOMS: atom_id res chain seq x y z
N PHE A 1 10.10 -25.50 -8.24
CA PHE A 1 8.97 -25.70 -7.33
C PHE A 1 8.23 -26.95 -7.72
N SER A 2 8.33 -27.97 -6.91
CA SER A 2 7.78 -29.28 -7.25
C SER A 2 6.34 -29.48 -6.78
N LYS A 3 5.76 -28.50 -6.14
CA LYS A 3 4.44 -28.60 -5.52
C LYS A 3 3.53 -27.48 -6.02
N SER A 4 2.43 -27.83 -6.64
CA SER A 4 1.43 -26.87 -7.03
C SER A 4 0.42 -26.69 -5.90
N GLU A 5 0.10 -25.47 -5.58
CA GLU A 5 -0.97 -25.12 -4.65
C GLU A 5 -2.07 -24.41 -5.39
N GLU A 6 -3.30 -24.73 -5.03
CA GLU A 6 -4.45 -24.01 -5.52
C GLU A 6 -4.68 -22.78 -4.65
N VAL A 7 -4.53 -21.58 -5.24
CA VAL A 7 -4.71 -20.33 -4.52
C VAL A 7 -5.91 -19.60 -5.09
N LYS A 8 -6.86 -19.27 -4.22
CA LYS A 8 -8.00 -18.47 -4.59
C LYS A 8 -7.65 -16.99 -4.48
N ILE A 9 -7.68 -16.29 -5.61
CA ILE A 9 -7.43 -14.85 -5.66
C ILE A 9 -8.77 -14.13 -5.64
N ILE A 10 -8.94 -13.25 -4.66
CA ILE A 10 -10.14 -12.41 -4.55
C ILE A 10 -9.73 -10.96 -4.43
N LYS A 11 -10.62 -10.06 -4.86
CA LYS A 11 -10.42 -8.63 -4.63
C LYS A 11 -10.62 -8.30 -3.16
N LEU A 12 -9.81 -7.43 -2.61
CA LEU A 12 -9.94 -6.98 -1.23
C LEU A 12 -11.33 -6.38 -0.98
N GLU A 13 -11.87 -5.64 -1.94
CA GLU A 13 -13.23 -5.07 -1.85
C GLU A 13 -14.28 -6.15 -1.58
N ASP A 14 -14.23 -7.26 -2.32
CA ASP A 14 -15.18 -8.35 -2.15
C ASP A 14 -15.01 -9.02 -0.79
N TYR A 15 -13.76 -9.25 -0.38
CA TYR A 15 -13.48 -9.80 0.95
C TYR A 15 -14.02 -8.91 2.07
N TRP A 16 -13.82 -7.59 1.93
CA TRP A 16 -14.29 -6.61 2.91
C TRP A 16 -15.81 -6.64 3.04
N LYS A 17 -16.53 -6.71 1.92
CA LYS A 17 -17.99 -6.77 1.94
C LYS A 17 -18.51 -8.06 2.57
N GLU A 18 -17.88 -9.19 2.24
CA GLU A 18 -18.36 -10.50 2.66
C GLU A 18 -17.95 -10.87 4.09
N ASN A 19 -16.74 -10.49 4.51
CA ASN A 19 -16.14 -11.00 5.75
C ASN A 19 -15.96 -9.95 6.84
N LEU A 20 -15.82 -8.67 6.46
CA LEU A 20 -15.57 -7.59 7.40
C LEU A 20 -16.82 -6.72 7.67
N GLU A 21 -17.95 -7.12 7.14
CA GLU A 21 -19.25 -6.45 7.37
C GLU A 21 -19.21 -4.94 7.15
N ASN A 22 -18.46 -4.49 6.15
CA ASN A 22 -18.30 -3.07 5.83
C ASN A 22 -17.69 -2.23 6.97
N LYS A 23 -16.91 -2.85 7.84
CA LYS A 23 -16.26 -2.14 8.96
C LYS A 23 -15.03 -1.36 8.50
N ILE A 24 -14.67 -0.35 9.30
CA ILE A 24 -13.42 0.39 9.12
C ILE A 24 -12.23 -0.55 9.29
N ILE A 25 -11.28 -0.45 8.40
CA ILE A 25 -10.01 -1.16 8.49
C ILE A 25 -8.98 -0.23 9.13
N ASP A 26 -8.46 -0.60 10.29
CA ASP A 26 -7.47 0.22 10.98
C ASP A 26 -6.11 0.17 10.32
N LEU A 27 -5.69 -1.01 9.86
CA LEU A 27 -4.41 -1.19 9.17
C LEU A 27 -4.54 -2.26 8.10
N LEU A 28 -4.22 -1.89 6.87
CA LEU A 28 -4.02 -2.82 5.77
C LEU A 28 -2.51 -2.94 5.54
N LYS A 29 -1.96 -4.13 5.78
CA LYS A 29 -0.56 -4.40 5.50
C LYS A 29 -0.44 -5.18 4.19
N LEU A 30 0.30 -4.62 3.24
CA LEU A 30 0.56 -5.23 1.96
C LEU A 30 2.01 -5.71 1.89
N ASP A 31 2.19 -7.01 1.67
CA ASP A 31 3.49 -7.65 1.54
C ASP A 31 3.39 -8.67 0.39
N ILE A 32 3.31 -8.17 -0.83
CA ILE A 32 3.08 -8.98 -2.03
C ILE A 32 4.13 -8.76 -3.11
N GLU A 33 5.34 -8.44 -2.67
CA GLU A 33 6.56 -8.48 -3.45
C GLU A 33 6.48 -7.70 -4.78
N GLY A 34 6.15 -6.42 -4.69
CA GLY A 34 6.15 -5.51 -5.82
C GLY A 34 4.79 -5.27 -6.45
N TYR A 35 3.75 -5.99 -6.04
CA TYR A 35 2.39 -5.85 -6.59
C TYR A 35 1.45 -5.03 -5.71
N GLU A 36 1.98 -4.34 -4.71
CA GLU A 36 1.21 -3.53 -3.77
C GLU A 36 0.39 -2.43 -4.45
N LEU A 37 0.99 -1.76 -5.44
CA LEU A 37 0.27 -0.70 -6.17
C LEU A 37 -0.96 -1.25 -6.90
N PHE A 38 -0.81 -2.41 -7.53
CA PHE A 38 -1.94 -3.03 -8.23
C PHE A 38 -3.06 -3.43 -7.26
N ALA A 39 -2.69 -3.92 -6.08
CA ALA A 39 -3.68 -4.23 -5.04
C ALA A 39 -4.40 -2.98 -4.55
N LEU A 40 -3.69 -1.88 -4.38
CA LEU A 40 -4.26 -0.60 -3.98
C LEU A 40 -5.21 -0.04 -5.05
N GLU A 41 -4.79 -0.09 -6.31
CA GLU A 41 -5.62 0.35 -7.42
C GLU A 41 -6.93 -0.46 -7.51
N GLY A 42 -6.85 -1.76 -7.23
CA GLY A 42 -8.03 -2.61 -7.18
C GLY A 42 -8.92 -2.38 -5.95
N SER A 43 -8.45 -1.59 -4.99
CA SER A 43 -9.16 -1.33 -3.73
C SER A 43 -9.66 0.11 -3.61
N GLU A 44 -9.68 0.88 -4.70
CA GLU A 44 -10.03 2.30 -4.65
C GLU A 44 -11.37 2.58 -3.97
N LYS A 45 -12.36 1.73 -4.20
CA LYS A 45 -13.71 1.95 -3.67
C LYS A 45 -13.79 1.86 -2.16
N ILE A 46 -12.86 1.14 -1.53
CA ILE A 46 -12.87 0.95 -0.07
C ILE A 46 -11.81 1.77 0.66
N LEU A 47 -10.97 2.51 -0.05
CA LEU A 47 -9.91 3.31 0.57
C LEU A 47 -10.43 4.27 1.63
N LYS A 48 -11.60 4.83 1.43
CA LYS A 48 -12.23 5.73 2.41
C LYS A 48 -12.54 5.06 3.75
N TYR A 49 -12.55 3.74 3.79
CA TYR A 49 -12.79 2.96 5.01
C TYR A 49 -11.50 2.44 5.64
N ILE A 50 -10.35 2.78 5.08
CA ILE A 50 -9.03 2.31 5.54
C ILE A 50 -8.31 3.48 6.19
N ARG A 51 -7.91 3.31 7.46
CA ARG A 51 -7.17 4.35 8.20
C ARG A 51 -5.71 4.43 7.78
N ASN A 52 -5.06 3.27 7.70
CA ASN A 52 -3.63 3.20 7.45
C ASN A 52 -3.32 2.06 6.49
N VAL A 53 -2.38 2.29 5.59
CA VAL A 53 -1.86 1.27 4.67
C VAL A 53 -0.35 1.17 4.86
N GLN A 54 0.14 0.00 5.24
CA GLN A 54 1.58 -0.27 5.27
C GLN A 54 1.98 -1.01 4.02
N PHE A 55 3.04 -0.55 3.36
CA PHE A 55 3.53 -1.19 2.15
C PHE A 55 5.05 -1.13 2.09
N GLU A 56 5.63 -2.03 1.30
CA GLU A 56 7.06 -2.03 1.00
C GLU A 56 7.31 -1.42 -0.37
N PHE A 57 8.43 -0.73 -0.48
CA PHE A 57 8.95 -0.29 -1.76
C PHE A 57 10.43 -0.65 -1.83
N GLY A 58 10.87 -1.24 -2.94
CA GLY A 58 12.27 -1.65 -3.09
C GLY A 58 12.50 -2.45 -4.36
N GLY A 59 13.42 -3.42 -4.28
CA GLY A 59 13.87 -4.18 -5.43
C GLY A 59 12.78 -4.91 -6.20
N ALA A 60 11.76 -5.42 -5.53
CA ALA A 60 10.65 -6.11 -6.19
C ALA A 60 9.86 -5.19 -7.13
N ASN A 61 9.91 -3.89 -6.90
CA ASN A 61 9.22 -2.90 -7.73
C ASN A 61 9.90 -2.70 -9.08
N ILE A 62 11.17 -3.07 -9.20
CA ILE A 62 11.85 -3.06 -10.50
C ILE A 62 11.19 -4.07 -11.43
N ASP A 63 10.91 -5.28 -10.94
CA ASP A 63 10.30 -6.34 -11.74
C ASP A 63 8.85 -6.03 -12.09
N SER A 64 8.10 -5.46 -11.17
CA SER A 64 6.71 -5.06 -11.43
C SER A 64 6.59 -3.76 -12.21
N LYS A 65 7.71 -3.05 -12.43
CA LYS A 65 7.76 -1.75 -13.11
C LYS A 65 6.87 -0.71 -12.44
N THR A 66 6.86 -0.73 -11.11
CA THR A 66 6.16 0.26 -10.30
C THR A 66 7.19 1.13 -9.60
N TYR A 67 6.94 2.42 -9.55
CA TYR A 67 7.88 3.40 -9.00
C TYR A 67 7.27 4.09 -7.79
N PHE A 68 8.11 4.67 -6.94
CA PHE A 68 7.60 5.39 -5.78
C PHE A 68 6.68 6.53 -6.19
N GLN A 69 6.98 7.17 -7.31
CA GLN A 69 6.13 8.20 -7.90
C GLN A 69 4.69 7.73 -8.08
N ASP A 70 4.49 6.48 -8.48
CA ASP A 70 3.15 5.92 -8.68
C ASP A 70 2.39 5.82 -7.37
N PHE A 71 3.07 5.39 -6.29
CA PHE A 71 2.48 5.38 -4.94
C PHE A 71 2.18 6.79 -4.45
N TRP A 72 3.11 7.70 -4.70
CA TRP A 72 2.97 9.09 -4.28
C TRP A 72 1.69 9.73 -4.85
N TYR A 73 1.51 9.62 -6.15
CA TYR A 73 0.33 10.19 -6.80
C TYR A 73 -0.95 9.45 -6.42
N PHE A 74 -0.88 8.12 -6.30
CA PHE A 74 -2.03 7.34 -5.87
C PHE A 74 -2.53 7.81 -4.50
N PHE A 75 -1.65 7.81 -3.52
CA PHE A 75 -2.03 8.20 -2.16
C PHE A 75 -2.44 9.68 -2.06
N SER A 76 -1.76 10.55 -2.79
CA SER A 76 -2.12 11.98 -2.80
C SER A 76 -3.53 12.21 -3.35
N ASN A 77 -3.91 11.44 -4.38
CA ASN A 77 -5.24 11.55 -4.97
C ASN A 77 -6.36 11.13 -4.02
N PHE A 78 -6.05 10.26 -3.05
CA PHE A 78 -7.03 9.76 -2.07
C PHE A 78 -6.88 10.39 -0.69
N ASN A 79 -6.16 11.50 -0.60
CA ASN A 79 -5.95 12.26 0.65
C ASN A 79 -5.23 11.46 1.74
N PHE A 80 -4.25 10.67 1.35
CA PHE A 80 -3.33 10.02 2.26
C PHE A 80 -2.01 10.76 2.30
N LYS A 81 -1.39 10.85 3.46
CA LYS A 81 0.01 11.24 3.61
C LYS A 81 0.87 9.99 3.75
N ILE A 82 2.09 10.04 3.21
CA ILE A 82 3.02 8.91 3.28
C ILE A 82 4.12 9.23 4.28
N TYR A 83 4.41 8.26 5.14
CA TYR A 83 5.51 8.32 6.09
C TYR A 83 6.43 7.12 5.86
N ARG A 84 7.74 7.36 6.01
CA ARG A 84 8.70 6.25 6.05
C ARG A 84 8.77 5.70 7.46
N LEU A 85 8.72 4.38 7.60
CA LEU A 85 8.93 3.71 8.87
C LEU A 85 10.42 3.69 9.19
N SER A 86 10.79 4.28 10.32
CA SER A 86 12.13 4.25 10.88
C SER A 86 12.08 3.52 12.22
N PRO A 87 13.18 2.93 12.70
CA PRO A 87 13.19 2.23 13.99
C PRO A 87 12.71 3.08 15.16
N LEU A 88 12.86 4.40 15.09
CA LEU A 88 12.55 5.30 16.20
C LEU A 88 11.37 6.22 15.95
N LYS A 89 10.95 6.41 14.69
CA LYS A 89 9.90 7.37 14.38
C LYS A 89 9.35 7.20 12.96
N LEU A 90 8.22 7.83 12.71
CA LEU A 90 7.68 8.02 11.38
C LEU A 90 8.25 9.30 10.78
N ILE A 91 8.71 9.23 9.54
CA ILE A 91 9.27 10.39 8.83
C ILE A 91 8.33 10.75 7.70
N GLU A 92 7.69 11.91 7.79
CA GLU A 92 6.76 12.35 6.76
C GLU A 92 7.47 12.65 5.44
N ILE A 93 6.93 12.13 4.35
CA ILE A 93 7.35 12.47 2.99
C ILE A 93 6.45 13.62 2.54
N GLN A 94 6.95 14.85 2.62
CA GLN A 94 6.12 16.04 2.36
C GLN A 94 5.94 16.34 0.88
N LYS A 95 6.87 15.91 0.05
CA LYS A 95 6.78 16.05 -1.40
C LYS A 95 7.55 14.94 -2.09
N TYR A 96 7.16 14.66 -3.32
CA TYR A 96 7.90 13.69 -4.13
C TYR A 96 9.27 14.24 -4.53
N ASP A 97 10.27 13.35 -4.50
CA ASP A 97 11.62 13.62 -4.96
C ASP A 97 12.19 12.35 -5.59
N GLU A 98 12.99 12.47 -6.62
CA GLU A 98 13.56 11.31 -7.32
C GLU A 98 14.40 10.41 -6.40
N SER A 99 14.96 10.96 -5.33
CA SER A 99 15.72 10.16 -4.35
C SER A 99 14.85 9.12 -3.65
N LEU A 100 13.52 9.26 -3.72
CA LEU A 100 12.58 8.28 -3.18
C LEU A 100 12.51 7.01 -4.04
N GLU A 101 13.01 7.07 -5.28
CA GLU A 101 13.15 5.89 -6.13
C GLU A 101 14.38 5.09 -5.69
N TYR A 102 14.34 4.64 -4.44
CA TYR A 102 15.40 3.90 -3.78
C TYR A 102 14.99 2.44 -3.69
N PHE A 103 15.66 1.59 -4.44
CA PHE A 103 15.26 0.21 -4.63
C PHE A 103 15.90 -0.78 -3.64
N SER A 104 16.21 -0.31 -2.45
CA SER A 104 16.50 -1.17 -1.31
C SER A 104 15.26 -1.17 -0.41
N THR A 105 14.79 -2.35 -0.04
CA THR A 105 13.52 -2.54 0.64
C THR A 105 13.33 -1.58 1.82
N THR A 106 12.30 -0.78 1.74
CA THR A 106 11.93 0.20 2.75
C THR A 106 10.44 0.12 3.02
N ASN A 107 10.05 0.24 4.27
CA ASN A 107 8.64 0.20 4.66
C ASN A 107 8.09 1.61 4.79
N TYR A 108 6.89 1.78 4.29
CA TYR A 108 6.16 3.04 4.33
C TYR A 108 4.76 2.82 4.89
N ILE A 109 4.16 3.88 5.40
CA ILE A 109 2.76 3.87 5.83
C ILE A 109 2.04 5.06 5.22
N GLY A 110 0.92 4.79 4.56
CA GLY A 110 -0.02 5.79 4.11
C GLY A 110 -1.06 6.02 5.18
N VAL A 111 -1.25 7.26 5.60
CA VAL A 111 -2.20 7.64 6.66
C VAL A 111 -3.34 8.43 6.05
N ASN A 112 -4.54 7.90 6.17
CA ASN A 112 -5.73 8.53 5.63
C ASN A 112 -6.09 9.78 6.42
N GLN A 113 -6.02 10.93 5.77
CA GLN A 113 -6.26 12.21 6.43
C GLN A 113 -7.74 12.45 6.76
N ASP A 114 -8.65 11.71 6.15
CA ASP A 114 -10.08 11.83 6.44
C ASP A 114 -10.45 11.30 7.83
N PHE A 115 -9.53 10.57 8.47
CA PHE A 115 -9.70 10.06 9.83
C PHE A 115 -9.01 10.89 10.91
N THR A 116 -8.43 12.01 10.56
CA THR A 116 -7.73 12.87 11.54
C THR A 116 -8.61 13.97 12.10
#